data_f9cec8ee70dc72a56020fd4be09adf63
#
_entry.id   f9cec8ee70dc72a56020fd4be09adf63
#
_cell.length_a   1.000
_cell.length_b   1.000
_cell.length_c   1.000
_cell.angle_alpha   90.00
_cell.angle_beta   90.00
_cell.angle_gamma   90.00
#
_symmetry.space_group_name_H-M   'P 1'
#
loop_
_entity.id
_entity.type
_entity.pdbx_description
1 polymer ?
#
loop_
_entity_poly.entity_id
_entity_poly.type
_entity_poly.pdbx_seq_one_letter_code
_entity_poly.pdbx_strand_id
1 'polypeptide(L)'
;MCGIVGILGTKPVAEQLVDALKRLEYRGYDSAGVATLDHGVLGRRRAEGKLRALETRLDREPLGGNIGIGHTRWATHGRPTEDNAHPHATDVVAVVHNGIIENFRELREWLTKKGCKFVSETDTEAVAHLVSQEMKDGKSPADAVASALKQLRGAFALAFLFTGKDDLLIGARKGSPLAVGYGKGEMYLGSDAIALAPFTDTIAYLDDGDWAVLTRKGAEIHDESGAKVERTIVKSTASAQLVDKGNHKHFMAKEIHEQPEVVGHTLAHYIDMVNERVVLPRKLPFDWAKLKRLSISACGTAFYAGLVAKYWFERFAKLPVEIDIASEFRYRGAPLEAGDLALFISQSGETADTLATLRYARENKQHILSVVNVPTSTIARESDVVMPTLAGPEIGVASTKAFTCQLSALACLAIAAGRARGHMSEADEQNLVRALIEVPRLMAAALTLEPQIEKLAQNLAKARDVLYLGRGTSFPIALEGALKLKEISYIHAEGYAAGELKHGPIALIDETMPVIVIAPHDRVFEKTVSNMQEVAARGGKIILVTDPQGAREATVDSLETLSLPDMASTVTPLVYAIPVQLIAYHTATAIGTDVDQPRNLAKSVTVE
;
A
#
# COMPACT_ATOMS: atom_id res chain seq x y z
N MET A 1 7.61 2.50 4.52
CA MET A 1 8.36 2.93 3.32
C MET A 1 8.84 4.34 3.52
N CYS A 2 10.01 4.72 3.03
CA CYS A 2 10.55 6.07 3.12
C CYS A 2 10.12 6.95 1.94
N GLY A 3 10.28 8.27 2.05
CA GLY A 3 10.05 9.22 0.97
C GLY A 3 11.33 9.95 0.58
N ILE A 4 11.64 10.00 -0.72
CA ILE A 4 12.76 10.78 -1.27
C ILE A 4 12.22 11.91 -2.12
N VAL A 5 12.82 13.10 -1.95
CA VAL A 5 12.68 14.25 -2.84
C VAL A 5 14.05 14.85 -3.10
N GLY A 6 14.35 15.17 -4.34
CA GLY A 6 15.50 15.95 -4.76
C GLY A 6 15.06 17.12 -5.62
N ILE A 7 15.58 18.30 -5.42
CA ILE A 7 15.27 19.50 -6.18
C ILE A 7 16.56 20.18 -6.63
N LEU A 8 16.68 20.38 -7.92
CA LEU A 8 17.69 21.21 -8.57
C LEU A 8 16.97 22.44 -9.14
N GLY A 9 16.79 23.45 -8.29
CA GLY A 9 15.94 24.60 -8.53
C GLY A 9 16.70 25.87 -8.91
N THR A 10 15.94 26.94 -9.16
CA THR A 10 16.44 28.30 -9.43
C THR A 10 16.27 29.24 -8.23
N LYS A 11 15.53 28.79 -7.19
CA LYS A 11 15.23 29.51 -5.94
C LYS A 11 15.63 28.64 -4.74
N PRO A 12 15.67 29.21 -3.51
CA PRO A 12 15.89 28.41 -2.31
C PRO A 12 14.93 27.24 -2.19
N VAL A 13 15.45 26.02 -1.93
CA VAL A 13 14.67 24.75 -2.05
C VAL A 13 14.26 24.14 -0.72
N ALA A 14 14.74 24.65 0.43
CA ALA A 14 14.50 24.00 1.72
C ALA A 14 13.00 23.87 2.06
N GLU A 15 12.21 24.95 1.88
CA GLU A 15 10.76 24.95 2.11
C GLU A 15 10.04 24.05 1.06
N GLN A 16 10.49 24.09 -0.19
CA GLN A 16 9.92 23.27 -1.26
C GLN A 16 10.14 21.77 -1.00
N LEU A 17 11.32 21.39 -0.48
CA LEU A 17 11.61 20.02 -0.07
C LEU A 17 10.66 19.55 1.03
N VAL A 18 10.46 20.38 2.06
CA VAL A 18 9.53 20.07 3.15
C VAL A 18 8.10 19.92 2.62
N ASP A 19 7.67 20.81 1.74
CA ASP A 19 6.33 20.78 1.15
C ASP A 19 6.07 19.54 0.29
N ALA A 20 7.09 19.10 -0.44
CA ALA A 20 7.05 17.84 -1.18
C ALA A 20 7.06 16.61 -0.23
N LEU A 21 7.86 16.67 0.84
CA LEU A 21 7.91 15.59 1.84
C LEU A 21 6.61 15.43 2.62
N LYS A 22 5.81 16.49 2.84
CA LYS A 22 4.45 16.39 3.42
C LYS A 22 3.56 15.42 2.65
N ARG A 23 3.74 15.37 1.33
CA ARG A 23 2.99 14.47 0.45
C ARG A 23 3.46 13.02 0.50
N LEU A 24 4.64 12.78 1.10
CA LEU A 24 5.24 11.45 1.29
C LEU A 24 5.22 11.02 2.75
N GLU A 25 4.80 11.87 3.70
CA GLU A 25 4.85 11.58 5.13
C GLU A 25 4.06 10.32 5.51
N TYR A 26 2.95 10.03 4.79
CA TYR A 26 2.19 8.79 4.97
C TYR A 26 3.03 7.51 4.71
N ARG A 27 4.17 7.63 4.03
CA ARG A 27 5.09 6.52 3.76
C ARG A 27 6.09 6.25 4.88
N GLY A 28 6.45 7.27 5.66
CA GLY A 28 7.39 7.15 6.78
C GLY A 28 7.41 8.43 7.60
N TYR A 29 7.36 8.30 8.91
CA TYR A 29 7.20 9.41 9.85
C TYR A 29 7.99 9.22 11.16
N ASP A 30 8.98 8.31 11.15
CA ASP A 30 9.83 8.04 12.32
C ASP A 30 10.92 9.10 12.51
N SER A 31 11.39 9.67 11.40
CA SER A 31 12.28 10.81 11.35
C SER A 31 12.27 11.47 9.98
N ALA A 32 12.71 12.71 9.90
CA ALA A 32 12.81 13.43 8.64
C ALA A 32 14.06 14.30 8.60
N GLY A 33 14.49 14.68 7.38
CA GLY A 33 15.57 15.63 7.23
C GLY A 33 15.78 16.09 5.81
N VAL A 34 16.49 17.20 5.70
CA VAL A 34 16.86 17.83 4.43
C VAL A 34 18.35 18.21 4.45
N ALA A 35 18.96 18.19 3.26
CA ALA A 35 20.26 18.79 3.02
C ALA A 35 20.19 19.67 1.78
N THR A 36 20.88 20.80 1.82
CA THR A 36 20.98 21.77 0.71
C THR A 36 22.43 22.17 0.47
N LEU A 37 22.73 22.64 -0.73
CA LEU A 37 23.97 23.32 -1.03
C LEU A 37 23.72 24.82 -1.18
N ASP A 38 24.42 25.59 -0.39
CA ASP A 38 24.47 27.05 -0.47
C ASP A 38 25.89 27.51 -0.77
N HIS A 39 26.11 28.08 -1.97
CA HIS A 39 27.43 28.48 -2.46
C HIS A 39 28.49 27.36 -2.31
N GLY A 40 28.11 26.14 -2.66
CA GLY A 40 28.97 24.95 -2.60
C GLY A 40 29.17 24.37 -1.20
N VAL A 41 28.56 24.95 -0.16
CA VAL A 41 28.63 24.47 1.21
C VAL A 41 27.40 23.61 1.53
N LEU A 42 27.62 22.41 2.04
CA LEU A 42 26.56 21.49 2.45
C LEU A 42 25.99 21.86 3.82
N GLY A 43 24.72 22.25 3.86
CA GLY A 43 23.93 22.40 5.08
C GLY A 43 22.95 21.24 5.27
N ARG A 44 22.71 20.81 6.52
CA ARG A 44 21.82 19.70 6.83
C ARG A 44 21.01 19.97 8.11
N ARG A 45 19.69 19.63 8.08
CA ARG A 45 18.83 19.59 9.28
C ARG A 45 18.08 18.26 9.31
N ARG A 46 18.00 17.67 10.50
CA ARG A 46 17.33 16.40 10.74
C ARG A 46 16.52 16.48 12.03
N ALA A 47 15.45 15.73 12.13
CA ALA A 47 14.63 15.65 13.34
C ALA A 47 14.06 14.25 13.52
N GLU A 48 13.93 13.82 14.76
CA GLU A 48 13.19 12.62 15.16
C GLU A 48 11.69 12.91 15.13
N GLY A 49 10.87 11.91 14.78
CA GLY A 49 9.42 12.00 14.71
C GLY A 49 8.90 12.58 13.40
N LYS A 50 7.67 13.08 13.45
CA LYS A 50 6.95 13.60 12.27
C LYS A 50 7.62 14.82 11.66
N LEU A 51 7.30 15.09 10.40
CA LEU A 51 7.87 16.18 9.60
C LEU A 51 7.76 17.56 10.28
N ARG A 52 6.72 17.76 11.08
CA ARG A 52 6.55 18.99 11.89
C ARG A 52 7.75 19.29 12.81
N ALA A 53 8.44 18.27 13.31
CA ALA A 53 9.65 18.48 14.12
C ALA A 53 10.79 19.07 13.28
N LEU A 54 10.94 18.62 12.03
CA LEU A 54 11.88 19.18 11.06
C LEU A 54 11.51 20.63 10.68
N GLU A 55 10.23 20.92 10.45
CA GLU A 55 9.76 22.29 10.19
C GLU A 55 10.15 23.23 11.33
N THR A 56 9.83 22.87 12.57
CA THR A 56 10.19 23.66 13.75
C THR A 56 11.70 23.89 13.86
N ARG A 57 12.51 22.93 13.43
CA ARG A 57 13.98 23.08 13.42
C ARG A 57 14.43 24.05 12.33
N LEU A 58 13.86 23.95 11.12
CA LEU A 58 14.19 24.84 9.99
C LEU A 58 13.77 26.29 10.26
N ASP A 59 12.69 26.52 11.00
CA ASP A 59 12.27 27.86 11.45
C ASP A 59 13.34 28.53 12.34
N ARG A 60 14.03 27.75 13.15
CA ARG A 60 15.10 28.23 14.06
C ARG A 60 16.46 28.29 13.40
N GLU A 61 16.73 27.37 12.52
CA GLU A 61 18.02 27.16 11.85
C GLU A 61 17.80 26.99 10.35
N PRO A 62 17.46 28.06 9.61
CA PRO A 62 17.12 27.97 8.21
C PRO A 62 18.29 27.46 7.35
N LEU A 63 17.96 26.88 6.20
CA LEU A 63 18.90 26.45 5.17
C LEU A 63 18.70 27.27 3.91
N GLY A 64 19.79 27.80 3.36
CA GLY A 64 19.86 28.42 2.04
C GLY A 64 20.09 27.39 0.93
N GLY A 65 20.34 27.90 -0.30
CA GLY A 65 20.76 27.11 -1.45
C GLY A 65 19.61 26.67 -2.37
N ASN A 66 19.96 26.50 -3.65
CA ASN A 66 18.99 26.24 -4.72
C ASN A 66 19.02 24.76 -5.19
N ILE A 67 19.75 23.92 -4.52
CA ILE A 67 19.78 22.47 -4.74
C ILE A 67 19.70 21.76 -3.40
N GLY A 68 18.92 20.68 -3.32
CA GLY A 68 18.77 19.94 -2.09
C GLY A 68 18.13 18.58 -2.26
N ILE A 69 18.27 17.76 -1.22
CA ILE A 69 17.61 16.46 -1.06
C ILE A 69 16.89 16.40 0.28
N GLY A 70 15.78 15.71 0.31
CA GLY A 70 14.97 15.52 1.51
C GLY A 70 14.47 14.10 1.64
N HIS A 71 14.17 13.71 2.88
CA HIS A 71 13.77 12.36 3.22
C HIS A 71 12.78 12.32 4.38
N THR A 72 11.78 11.44 4.28
CA THR A 72 10.98 10.95 5.41
C THR A 72 11.28 9.48 5.63
N ARG A 73 11.63 9.11 6.87
CA ARG A 73 12.16 7.80 7.19
C ARG A 73 11.12 6.89 7.84
N TRP A 74 11.08 5.66 7.37
CA TRP A 74 10.60 4.48 8.06
C TRP A 74 11.82 3.67 8.51
N ALA A 75 12.02 3.49 9.82
CA ALA A 75 13.24 2.88 10.36
C ALA A 75 13.28 1.37 10.09
N THR A 76 14.25 0.92 9.30
CA THR A 76 14.59 -0.50 9.07
C THR A 76 15.85 -0.90 9.84
N HIS A 77 16.90 -0.05 9.83
CA HIS A 77 18.17 -0.23 10.51
C HIS A 77 18.46 0.96 11.43
N GLY A 78 18.72 0.69 12.71
CA GLY A 78 18.94 1.70 13.73
C GLY A 78 17.65 2.38 14.23
N ARG A 79 17.63 2.77 15.50
CA ARG A 79 16.49 3.43 16.14
C ARG A 79 16.10 4.74 15.44
N PRO A 80 14.87 5.23 15.58
CA PRO A 80 14.46 6.52 15.03
C PRO A 80 15.02 7.69 15.87
N THR A 81 16.32 7.91 15.77
CA THR A 81 17.05 9.02 16.42
C THR A 81 17.49 10.03 15.37
N GLU A 82 17.88 11.25 15.80
CA GLU A 82 18.42 12.27 14.90
C GLU A 82 19.68 11.77 14.15
N ASP A 83 20.57 11.03 14.82
CA ASP A 83 21.79 10.50 14.20
C ASP A 83 21.50 9.48 13.10
N ASN A 84 20.43 8.73 13.23
CA ASN A 84 19.97 7.76 12.25
C ASN A 84 19.02 8.35 11.21
N ALA A 85 18.61 9.62 11.32
CA ALA A 85 17.79 10.30 10.33
C ALA A 85 18.60 10.66 9.08
N HIS A 86 17.99 10.51 7.90
CA HIS A 86 18.57 10.98 6.63
C HIS A 86 18.41 12.50 6.48
N PRO A 87 19.24 13.15 5.66
CA PRO A 87 20.37 12.64 4.86
C PRO A 87 21.59 12.28 5.72
N HIS A 88 22.32 11.21 5.33
CA HIS A 88 23.69 10.97 5.83
C HIS A 88 24.69 11.72 4.98
N ALA A 89 25.75 12.23 5.59
CA ALA A 89 26.71 13.06 4.88
C ALA A 89 28.13 12.86 5.38
N THR A 90 29.07 13.02 4.44
CA THR A 90 30.50 13.23 4.67
C THR A 90 30.85 14.67 4.28
N ASP A 91 32.12 15.02 4.27
CA ASP A 91 32.58 16.36 3.83
C ASP A 91 32.30 16.62 2.33
N VAL A 92 32.12 15.58 1.52
CA VAL A 92 32.04 15.69 0.06
C VAL A 92 30.71 15.26 -0.55
N VAL A 93 29.90 14.47 0.17
CA VAL A 93 28.63 13.95 -0.35
C VAL A 93 27.57 13.84 0.74
N ALA A 94 26.32 14.15 0.42
CA ALA A 94 25.16 13.79 1.20
C ALA A 94 24.28 12.82 0.41
N VAL A 95 23.66 11.87 1.10
CA VAL A 95 22.81 10.82 0.50
C VAL A 95 21.54 10.58 1.30
N VAL A 96 20.44 10.37 0.60
CA VAL A 96 19.20 9.81 1.12
C VAL A 96 18.91 8.48 0.46
N HIS A 97 18.26 7.57 1.18
CA HIS A 97 18.07 6.18 0.78
C HIS A 97 16.71 5.66 1.20
N ASN A 98 16.01 5.05 0.26
CA ASN A 98 14.88 4.15 0.50
C ASN A 98 15.32 2.73 0.15
N GLY A 99 15.13 1.79 1.05
CA GLY A 99 15.48 0.39 0.81
C GLY A 99 16.39 -0.21 1.88
N ILE A 100 17.11 -1.26 1.52
CA ILE A 100 18.09 -1.94 2.38
C ILE A 100 19.33 -2.27 1.57
N ILE A 101 20.49 -1.90 2.11
CA ILE A 101 21.80 -2.34 1.58
C ILE A 101 22.23 -3.60 2.35
N GLU A 102 21.99 -4.76 1.77
CA GLU A 102 22.18 -6.06 2.43
C GLU A 102 23.63 -6.31 2.88
N ASN A 103 24.59 -5.88 2.07
CA ASN A 103 26.01 -6.05 2.37
C ASN A 103 26.64 -4.88 3.15
N PHE A 104 25.84 -4.06 3.82
CA PHE A 104 26.33 -2.86 4.52
C PHE A 104 27.36 -3.19 5.63
N ARG A 105 27.28 -4.36 6.27
CA ARG A 105 28.23 -4.78 7.32
C ARG A 105 29.63 -4.99 6.74
N GLU A 106 29.70 -5.70 5.62
CA GLU A 106 30.96 -5.94 4.90
C GLU A 106 31.60 -4.61 4.44
N LEU A 107 30.76 -3.72 3.87
CA LEU A 107 31.18 -2.37 3.45
C LEU A 107 31.66 -1.55 4.64
N ARG A 108 30.94 -1.55 5.75
CA ARG A 108 31.28 -0.81 6.98
C ARG A 108 32.61 -1.27 7.54
N GLU A 109 32.86 -2.58 7.63
CA GLU A 109 34.12 -3.14 8.09
C GLU A 109 35.28 -2.71 7.19
N TRP A 110 35.09 -2.81 5.87
CA TRP A 110 36.12 -2.40 4.89
C TRP A 110 36.42 -0.90 4.96
N LEU A 111 35.39 -0.06 5.03
CA LEU A 111 35.52 1.41 5.13
C LEU A 111 36.16 1.82 6.46
N THR A 112 35.86 1.14 7.57
CA THR A 112 36.49 1.38 8.87
C THR A 112 38.00 1.09 8.80
N LYS A 113 38.41 0.03 8.12
CA LYS A 113 39.85 -0.25 7.87
C LYS A 113 40.52 0.82 7.00
N LYS A 114 39.75 1.54 6.17
CA LYS A 114 40.19 2.70 5.40
C LYS A 114 40.20 4.00 6.19
N GLY A 115 39.83 3.97 7.47
CA GLY A 115 39.84 5.12 8.38
C GLY A 115 38.53 5.91 8.41
N CYS A 116 37.44 5.43 7.81
CA CYS A 116 36.13 6.06 7.92
C CYS A 116 35.57 5.90 9.34
N LYS A 117 34.99 6.98 9.88
CA LYS A 117 34.33 6.99 11.17
C LYS A 117 32.83 7.04 10.97
N PHE A 118 32.12 6.07 11.51
CA PHE A 118 30.66 5.97 11.44
C PHE A 118 30.04 6.58 12.69
N VAL A 119 28.97 7.34 12.52
CA VAL A 119 28.23 8.01 13.61
C VAL A 119 26.81 7.46 13.76
N SER A 120 26.28 6.78 12.73
CA SER A 120 24.95 6.19 12.74
C SER A 120 24.99 4.66 12.75
N GLU A 121 23.84 4.07 13.02
CA GLU A 121 23.62 2.61 12.95
C GLU A 121 23.07 2.19 11.58
N THR A 122 22.88 3.14 10.65
CA THR A 122 22.20 2.88 9.38
C THR A 122 23.12 2.25 8.33
N ASP A 123 22.53 1.50 7.44
CA ASP A 123 23.17 0.97 6.23
C ASP A 123 23.54 2.09 5.24
N THR A 124 22.76 3.16 5.21
CA THR A 124 22.92 4.31 4.32
C THR A 124 24.23 5.07 4.52
N GLU A 125 24.73 5.17 5.75
CA GLU A 125 26.00 5.85 6.02
C GLU A 125 27.18 5.16 5.32
N ALA A 126 27.10 3.83 5.16
CA ALA A 126 28.10 3.08 4.38
C ALA A 126 28.12 3.52 2.91
N VAL A 127 26.97 3.88 2.32
CA VAL A 127 26.89 4.39 0.96
C VAL A 127 27.58 5.76 0.83
N ALA A 128 27.34 6.67 1.79
CA ALA A 128 28.01 7.98 1.81
C ALA A 128 29.54 7.84 1.87
N HIS A 129 30.03 6.99 2.76
CA HIS A 129 31.46 6.73 2.89
C HIS A 129 32.06 6.02 1.66
N LEU A 130 31.31 5.08 1.04
CA LEU A 130 31.75 4.37 -0.16
C LEU A 130 31.96 5.35 -1.32
N VAL A 131 30.96 6.20 -1.60
CA VAL A 131 31.08 7.22 -2.67
C VAL A 131 32.20 8.20 -2.35
N SER A 132 32.36 8.63 -1.10
CA SER A 132 33.45 9.50 -0.69
C SER A 132 34.82 8.87 -0.93
N GLN A 133 34.96 7.57 -0.67
CA GLN A 133 36.22 6.86 -0.91
C GLN A 133 36.54 6.78 -2.42
N GLU A 134 35.53 6.48 -3.24
CA GLU A 134 35.69 6.46 -4.71
C GLU A 134 36.11 7.83 -5.27
N MET A 135 35.57 8.92 -4.70
CA MET A 135 35.98 10.28 -5.06
C MET A 135 37.41 10.61 -4.58
N LYS A 136 37.81 10.16 -3.38
CA LYS A 136 39.20 10.29 -2.90
C LYS A 136 40.19 9.54 -3.78
N ASP A 137 39.76 8.44 -4.39
CA ASP A 137 40.54 7.65 -5.33
C ASP A 137 40.59 8.31 -6.72
N GLY A 138 40.09 9.54 -6.90
CA GLY A 138 40.20 10.39 -8.06
C GLY A 138 39.06 10.33 -9.07
N LYS A 139 37.98 9.63 -8.75
CA LYS A 139 36.79 9.55 -9.65
C LYS A 139 35.95 10.83 -9.59
N SER A 140 35.33 11.18 -10.73
CA SER A 140 34.31 12.21 -10.76
C SER A 140 33.09 11.78 -9.90
N PRO A 141 32.21 12.70 -9.45
CA PRO A 141 31.00 12.34 -8.71
C PRO A 141 30.15 11.28 -9.40
N ALA A 142 29.94 11.40 -10.72
CA ALA A 142 29.14 10.44 -11.50
C ALA A 142 29.85 9.06 -11.57
N ASP A 143 31.16 9.03 -11.84
CA ASP A 143 31.92 7.78 -11.88
C ASP A 143 32.00 7.12 -10.49
N ALA A 144 32.10 7.93 -9.42
CA ALA A 144 32.13 7.44 -8.05
C ALA A 144 30.79 6.76 -7.67
N VAL A 145 29.66 7.38 -8.03
CA VAL A 145 28.35 6.76 -7.85
C VAL A 145 28.23 5.48 -8.67
N ALA A 146 28.54 5.52 -9.97
CA ALA A 146 28.48 4.34 -10.85
C ALA A 146 29.35 3.17 -10.32
N SER A 147 30.53 3.48 -9.75
CA SER A 147 31.41 2.49 -9.14
C SER A 147 30.84 1.95 -7.83
N ALA A 148 30.25 2.81 -7.00
CA ALA A 148 29.64 2.41 -5.75
C ALA A 148 28.41 1.52 -5.98
N LEU A 149 27.53 1.86 -6.93
CA LEU A 149 26.33 1.07 -7.26
C LEU A 149 26.65 -0.39 -7.61
N LYS A 150 27.75 -0.65 -8.28
CA LYS A 150 28.21 -2.02 -8.61
C LYS A 150 28.63 -2.84 -7.38
N GLN A 151 28.92 -2.18 -6.27
CA GLN A 151 29.34 -2.81 -5.02
C GLN A 151 28.18 -3.01 -4.04
N LEU A 152 27.05 -2.33 -4.26
CA LEU A 152 25.87 -2.43 -3.41
C LEU A 152 25.04 -3.68 -3.76
N ARG A 153 24.57 -4.40 -2.72
CA ARG A 153 23.60 -5.49 -2.83
C ARG A 153 22.32 -5.13 -2.10
N GLY A 154 21.19 -5.55 -2.64
CA GLY A 154 19.86 -5.29 -2.08
C GLY A 154 19.01 -4.35 -2.94
N ALA A 155 17.87 -3.93 -2.39
CA ALA A 155 16.94 -3.02 -3.04
C ALA A 155 17.11 -1.59 -2.50
N PHE A 156 17.24 -0.61 -3.41
CA PHE A 156 17.47 0.79 -3.02
C PHE A 156 16.92 1.79 -4.05
N ALA A 157 16.53 2.96 -3.55
CA ALA A 157 16.49 4.21 -4.30
C ALA A 157 17.37 5.22 -3.55
N LEU A 158 18.25 5.90 -4.26
CA LEU A 158 19.26 6.81 -3.71
C LEU A 158 19.19 8.18 -4.40
N ALA A 159 19.42 9.24 -3.63
CA ALA A 159 19.68 10.56 -4.20
C ALA A 159 20.91 11.19 -3.51
N PHE A 160 21.79 11.78 -4.33
CA PHE A 160 23.09 12.28 -3.90
C PHE A 160 23.27 13.77 -4.21
N LEU A 161 23.84 14.51 -3.25
CA LEU A 161 24.34 15.87 -3.36
C LEU A 161 25.85 15.89 -3.15
N PHE A 162 26.56 16.75 -3.85
CA PHE A 162 28.02 16.82 -3.79
C PHE A 162 28.51 18.23 -3.43
N THR A 163 29.32 18.36 -2.40
CA THR A 163 29.93 19.63 -1.98
C THR A 163 30.66 20.30 -3.16
N GLY A 164 30.42 21.58 -3.37
CA GLY A 164 31.02 22.36 -4.47
C GLY A 164 30.43 22.08 -5.85
N LYS A 165 29.29 21.37 -5.97
CA LYS A 165 28.63 21.04 -7.26
C LYS A 165 27.18 21.55 -7.29
N ASP A 166 27.01 22.85 -7.43
CA ASP A 166 25.70 23.54 -7.37
C ASP A 166 24.77 23.27 -8.56
N ASP A 167 25.20 22.48 -9.55
CA ASP A 167 24.42 22.06 -10.72
C ASP A 167 24.54 20.54 -10.96
N LEU A 168 24.51 19.74 -9.89
CA LEU A 168 24.61 18.29 -9.97
C LEU A 168 23.78 17.60 -8.90
N LEU A 169 22.80 16.82 -9.34
CA LEU A 169 22.02 15.90 -8.52
C LEU A 169 22.07 14.52 -9.18
N ILE A 170 22.36 13.47 -8.42
CA ILE A 170 22.37 12.10 -8.96
C ILE A 170 21.32 11.26 -8.25
N GLY A 171 20.54 10.51 -9.02
CA GLY A 171 19.59 9.54 -8.50
C GLY A 171 19.91 8.14 -9.00
N ALA A 172 19.65 7.11 -8.20
CA ALA A 172 19.81 5.71 -8.63
C ALA A 172 18.69 4.84 -8.10
N ARG A 173 18.32 3.81 -8.84
CA ARG A 173 17.23 2.90 -8.51
C ARG A 173 17.64 1.44 -8.73
N LYS A 174 17.33 0.59 -7.72
CA LYS A 174 17.28 -0.87 -7.85
C LYS A 174 16.22 -1.40 -6.88
N GLY A 175 15.13 -1.98 -7.38
CA GLY A 175 14.01 -2.44 -6.55
C GLY A 175 13.06 -1.32 -6.12
N SER A 176 13.53 -0.35 -5.30
CA SER A 176 12.70 0.76 -4.80
C SER A 176 12.41 1.82 -5.88
N PRO A 177 11.21 2.40 -5.95
CA PRO A 177 10.84 3.33 -7.02
C PRO A 177 11.57 4.68 -6.94
N LEU A 178 11.91 5.24 -8.11
CA LEU A 178 12.42 6.60 -8.27
C LEU A 178 12.02 7.15 -9.65
N ALA A 179 11.65 8.42 -9.70
CA ALA A 179 11.29 9.13 -10.92
C ALA A 179 12.06 10.44 -11.07
N VAL A 180 12.32 10.83 -12.31
CA VAL A 180 12.90 12.11 -12.71
C VAL A 180 11.77 13.04 -13.15
N GLY A 181 11.69 14.24 -12.58
CA GLY A 181 10.78 15.31 -12.98
C GLY A 181 11.49 16.37 -13.81
N TYR A 182 10.86 16.79 -14.90
CA TYR A 182 11.38 17.79 -15.85
C TYR A 182 10.66 19.12 -15.67
N GLY A 183 11.38 20.18 -15.28
CA GLY A 183 10.91 21.55 -15.18
C GLY A 183 11.58 22.49 -16.17
N LYS A 184 11.22 23.77 -16.13
CA LYS A 184 11.84 24.81 -16.98
C LYS A 184 13.11 25.36 -16.29
N GLY A 185 14.29 24.83 -16.64
CA GLY A 185 15.55 25.18 -16.00
C GLY A 185 15.68 24.64 -14.59
N GLU A 186 14.89 23.66 -14.24
CA GLU A 186 14.86 22.96 -12.96
C GLU A 186 14.66 21.47 -13.19
N MET A 187 15.18 20.64 -12.28
CA MET A 187 15.04 19.19 -12.35
C MET A 187 14.70 18.64 -10.97
N TYR A 188 14.00 17.53 -10.95
CA TYR A 188 13.46 16.95 -9.73
C TYR A 188 13.71 15.45 -9.66
N LEU A 189 13.86 14.92 -8.45
CA LEU A 189 13.81 13.50 -8.14
C LEU A 189 12.71 13.25 -7.11
N GLY A 190 11.97 12.16 -7.26
CA GLY A 190 10.96 11.76 -6.29
C GLY A 190 10.74 10.26 -6.28
N SER A 191 10.60 9.69 -5.09
CA SER A 191 10.22 8.28 -4.94
C SER A 191 8.76 8.02 -5.33
N ASP A 192 7.98 9.08 -5.56
CA ASP A 192 6.60 9.04 -6.05
C ASP A 192 6.28 10.29 -6.86
N ALA A 193 5.48 10.14 -7.92
CA ALA A 193 4.99 11.24 -8.75
C ALA A 193 4.18 12.29 -7.95
N ILE A 194 3.50 11.89 -6.87
CA ILE A 194 2.70 12.80 -6.03
C ILE A 194 3.57 13.86 -5.33
N ALA A 195 4.82 13.54 -5.00
CA ALA A 195 5.77 14.49 -4.43
C ALA A 195 6.23 15.53 -5.45
N LEU A 196 6.26 15.15 -6.74
CA LEU A 196 6.66 16.01 -7.85
C LEU A 196 5.53 16.86 -8.42
N ALA A 197 4.28 16.48 -8.15
CA ALA A 197 3.08 17.13 -8.68
C ALA A 197 3.01 18.66 -8.47
N PRO A 198 3.52 19.28 -7.38
CA PRO A 198 3.57 20.72 -7.23
C PRO A 198 4.52 21.44 -8.19
N PHE A 199 5.51 20.73 -8.74
CA PHE A 199 6.60 21.31 -9.51
C PHE A 199 6.48 21.00 -11.00
N THR A 200 6.03 19.78 -11.33
CA THR A 200 5.92 19.32 -12.72
C THR A 200 4.96 18.17 -12.88
N ASP A 201 4.30 18.12 -14.02
CA ASP A 201 3.51 16.98 -14.49
C ASP A 201 4.30 16.08 -15.45
N THR A 202 5.50 16.50 -15.84
CA THR A 202 6.31 15.85 -16.87
C THR A 202 7.39 15.01 -16.19
N ILE A 203 7.25 13.68 -16.22
CA ILE A 203 8.09 12.77 -15.47
C ILE A 203 8.59 11.59 -16.33
N ALA A 204 9.75 11.03 -15.98
CA ALA A 204 10.20 9.74 -16.44
C ALA A 204 10.46 8.83 -15.25
N TYR A 205 9.88 7.63 -15.27
CA TYR A 205 10.19 6.60 -14.28
C TYR A 205 11.49 5.91 -14.66
N LEU A 206 12.39 5.76 -13.69
CA LEU A 206 13.58 4.94 -13.87
C LEU A 206 13.18 3.46 -13.86
N ASP A 207 13.82 2.66 -14.70
CA ASP A 207 13.72 1.21 -14.67
C ASP A 207 14.67 0.61 -13.62
N ASP A 208 14.55 -0.67 -13.37
CA ASP A 208 15.37 -1.36 -12.36
C ASP A 208 16.84 -1.38 -12.81
N GLY A 209 17.76 -0.93 -11.95
CA GLY A 209 19.18 -0.77 -12.25
C GLY A 209 19.57 0.58 -12.86
N ASP A 210 18.62 1.46 -13.18
CA ASP A 210 18.91 2.77 -13.74
C ASP A 210 19.52 3.73 -12.71
N TRP A 211 20.39 4.62 -13.21
CA TRP A 211 20.83 5.80 -12.50
C TRP A 211 20.85 7.03 -13.41
N ALA A 212 20.61 8.20 -12.85
CA ALA A 212 20.42 9.44 -13.59
C ALA A 212 21.31 10.55 -13.03
N VAL A 213 21.96 11.28 -13.93
CA VAL A 213 22.71 12.52 -13.67
C VAL A 213 21.85 13.69 -14.09
N LEU A 214 21.47 14.53 -13.15
CA LEU A 214 20.62 15.69 -13.38
C LEU A 214 21.45 16.98 -13.28
N THR A 215 21.25 17.85 -14.27
CA THR A 215 21.68 19.24 -14.27
C THR A 215 20.49 20.13 -14.63
N ARG A 216 20.56 21.43 -14.45
CA ARG A 216 19.47 22.36 -14.88
C ARG A 216 19.16 22.29 -16.38
N LYS A 217 20.06 21.68 -17.18
CA LYS A 217 19.89 21.47 -18.62
C LYS A 217 19.06 20.22 -18.96
N GLY A 218 18.91 19.29 -18.03
CA GLY A 218 18.18 18.03 -18.21
C GLY A 218 18.77 16.87 -17.43
N ALA A 219 18.30 15.67 -17.73
CA ALA A 219 18.77 14.42 -17.16
C ALA A 219 19.47 13.55 -18.20
N GLU A 220 20.53 12.89 -17.78
CA GLU A 220 21.17 11.82 -18.51
C GLU A 220 20.99 10.53 -17.72
N ILE A 221 20.30 9.55 -18.31
CA ILE A 221 19.96 8.28 -17.66
C ILE A 221 20.85 7.17 -18.21
N HIS A 222 21.36 6.34 -17.31
CA HIS A 222 22.20 5.20 -17.61
C HIS A 222 21.57 3.94 -17.03
N ASP A 223 21.74 2.81 -17.68
CA ASP A 223 21.36 1.49 -17.18
C ASP A 223 22.43 0.89 -16.22
N GLU A 224 22.18 -0.29 -15.70
CA GLU A 224 23.09 -1.00 -14.78
C GLU A 224 24.48 -1.27 -15.43
N SER A 225 24.58 -1.40 -16.75
CA SER A 225 25.84 -1.55 -17.46
C SER A 225 26.64 -0.24 -17.54
N GLY A 226 25.98 0.91 -17.32
CA GLY A 226 26.49 2.26 -17.52
C GLY A 226 26.26 2.79 -18.94
N ALA A 227 25.50 2.09 -19.77
CA ALA A 227 25.12 2.60 -21.08
C ALA A 227 24.04 3.68 -20.94
N LYS A 228 24.17 4.76 -21.74
CA LYS A 228 23.15 5.80 -21.80
C LYS A 228 21.87 5.26 -22.43
N VAL A 229 20.74 5.49 -21.76
CA VAL A 229 19.42 5.01 -22.18
C VAL A 229 18.40 6.15 -22.18
N GLU A 230 17.38 6.01 -23.00
CA GLU A 230 16.21 6.89 -22.98
C GLU A 230 15.05 6.20 -22.25
N ARG A 231 14.31 6.98 -21.44
CA ARG A 231 13.10 6.52 -20.76
C ARG A 231 11.90 7.33 -21.22
N THR A 232 10.76 6.66 -21.33
CA THR A 232 9.53 7.32 -21.78
C THR A 232 9.14 8.44 -20.82
N ILE A 233 9.04 9.65 -21.33
CA ILE A 233 8.51 10.80 -20.60
C ILE A 233 7.00 10.77 -20.70
N VAL A 234 6.32 10.81 -19.54
CA VAL A 234 4.86 10.77 -19.44
C VAL A 234 4.32 12.00 -18.72
N LYS A 235 3.08 12.35 -19.02
CA LYS A 235 2.33 13.32 -18.25
C LYS A 235 1.69 12.63 -17.05
N SER A 236 2.12 13.02 -15.86
CA SER A 236 1.54 12.52 -14.61
C SER A 236 0.14 13.12 -14.40
N THR A 237 -0.80 12.28 -14.03
CA THR A 237 -2.14 12.71 -13.58
C THR A 237 -2.22 12.95 -12.07
N ALA A 238 -1.11 12.77 -11.35
CA ALA A 238 -1.04 13.08 -9.93
C ALA A 238 -1.30 14.56 -9.69
N SER A 239 -2.29 14.88 -8.85
CA SER A 239 -2.65 16.26 -8.50
C SER A 239 -2.34 16.54 -7.03
N ALA A 240 -1.77 17.71 -6.79
CA ALA A 240 -1.53 18.21 -5.45
C ALA A 240 -2.83 18.44 -4.64
N GLN A 241 -3.95 18.70 -5.32
CA GLN A 241 -5.25 19.01 -4.69
C GLN A 241 -5.95 17.79 -4.09
N LEU A 242 -5.57 16.54 -4.48
CA LEU A 242 -6.20 15.31 -4.01
C LEU A 242 -5.76 14.87 -2.61
N VAL A 243 -4.85 15.60 -1.96
CA VAL A 243 -4.29 15.25 -0.63
C VAL A 243 -4.91 16.08 0.50
N ASP A 244 -6.15 16.54 0.35
CA ASP A 244 -6.86 17.30 1.39
C ASP A 244 -7.83 16.40 2.16
N LYS A 245 -7.94 16.58 3.47
CA LYS A 245 -8.91 15.89 4.34
C LYS A 245 -10.35 16.36 4.13
N GLY A 246 -10.53 17.49 3.47
CA GLY A 246 -11.84 18.13 3.36
C GLY A 246 -12.43 18.43 4.74
N ASN A 247 -13.71 18.09 4.93
CA ASN A 247 -14.43 18.28 6.19
C ASN A 247 -14.20 17.16 7.23
N HIS A 248 -13.33 16.18 6.93
CA HIS A 248 -13.08 15.04 7.81
C HIS A 248 -11.91 15.30 8.76
N LYS A 249 -12.00 14.79 9.97
CA LYS A 249 -10.92 14.88 10.97
C LYS A 249 -9.66 14.12 10.53
N HIS A 250 -9.84 12.96 9.87
CA HIS A 250 -8.78 12.06 9.45
C HIS A 250 -8.94 11.66 7.98
N PHE A 251 -7.84 11.30 7.30
CA PHE A 251 -7.89 10.74 5.95
C PHE A 251 -8.68 9.44 5.92
N MET A 252 -8.49 8.55 6.89
CA MET A 252 -9.24 7.30 6.95
C MET A 252 -10.76 7.53 6.99
N ALA A 253 -11.25 8.52 7.75
CA ALA A 253 -12.67 8.86 7.76
C ALA A 253 -13.13 9.30 6.38
N LYS A 254 -12.40 10.23 5.74
CA LYS A 254 -12.68 10.66 4.37
C LYS A 254 -12.75 9.47 3.41
N GLU A 255 -11.75 8.61 3.46
CA GLU A 255 -11.61 7.45 2.57
C GLU A 255 -12.70 6.39 2.77
N ILE A 256 -13.19 6.22 4.02
CA ILE A 256 -14.36 5.39 4.30
C ILE A 256 -15.62 5.99 3.64
N HIS A 257 -15.81 7.30 3.74
CA HIS A 257 -16.99 7.98 3.17
C HIS A 257 -16.95 8.15 1.65
N GLU A 258 -15.76 8.11 1.04
CA GLU A 258 -15.59 8.12 -0.42
C GLU A 258 -15.94 6.79 -1.10
N GLN A 259 -16.08 5.69 -0.35
CA GLN A 259 -16.26 4.36 -0.93
C GLN A 259 -17.46 4.25 -1.87
N PRO A 260 -18.66 4.80 -1.57
CA PRO A 260 -19.79 4.73 -2.51
C PRO A 260 -19.43 5.31 -3.88
N GLU A 261 -18.75 6.45 -3.90
CA GLU A 261 -18.36 7.15 -5.13
C GLU A 261 -17.29 6.37 -5.92
N VAL A 262 -16.17 6.03 -5.26
CA VAL A 262 -15.04 5.40 -5.95
C VAL A 262 -15.32 3.95 -6.36
N VAL A 263 -16.17 3.25 -5.63
CA VAL A 263 -16.69 1.93 -6.03
C VAL A 263 -17.59 2.08 -7.26
N GLY A 264 -18.45 3.09 -7.28
CA GLY A 264 -19.26 3.43 -8.45
C GLY A 264 -18.40 3.71 -9.68
N HIS A 265 -17.34 4.51 -9.55
CA HIS A 265 -16.39 4.77 -10.64
C HIS A 265 -15.66 3.51 -11.11
N THR A 266 -15.23 2.67 -10.16
CA THR A 266 -14.55 1.40 -10.48
C THR A 266 -15.48 0.46 -11.22
N LEU A 267 -16.72 0.29 -10.76
CA LEU A 267 -17.72 -0.56 -11.43
C LEU A 267 -18.08 -0.02 -12.81
N ALA A 268 -18.27 1.28 -12.98
CA ALA A 268 -18.56 1.89 -14.29
C ALA A 268 -17.45 1.67 -15.33
N HIS A 269 -16.23 1.42 -14.90
CA HIS A 269 -15.11 1.08 -15.79
C HIS A 269 -15.20 -0.35 -16.36
N TYR A 270 -15.91 -1.25 -15.67
CA TYR A 270 -16.00 -2.67 -15.99
C TYR A 270 -17.39 -3.14 -16.40
N ILE A 271 -18.40 -2.29 -16.27
CA ILE A 271 -19.80 -2.66 -16.53
C ILE A 271 -20.38 -1.80 -17.65
N ASP A 272 -20.90 -2.47 -18.67
CA ASP A 272 -21.84 -1.89 -19.62
C ASP A 272 -23.22 -1.85 -18.97
N MET A 273 -23.60 -0.70 -18.42
CA MET A 273 -24.86 -0.53 -17.68
C MET A 273 -26.10 -0.66 -18.57
N VAL A 274 -25.97 -0.41 -19.87
CA VAL A 274 -27.11 -0.50 -20.82
C VAL A 274 -27.45 -1.94 -21.13
N ASN A 275 -26.42 -2.77 -21.35
CA ASN A 275 -26.58 -4.18 -21.69
C ASN A 275 -26.44 -5.09 -20.45
N GLU A 276 -26.24 -4.53 -19.26
CA GLU A 276 -26.11 -5.22 -17.98
C GLU A 276 -25.10 -6.38 -18.03
N ARG A 277 -23.90 -6.10 -18.57
CA ARG A 277 -22.83 -7.09 -18.74
C ARG A 277 -21.47 -6.53 -18.32
N VAL A 278 -20.57 -7.43 -17.99
CA VAL A 278 -19.18 -7.07 -17.73
C VAL A 278 -18.41 -6.89 -19.03
N VAL A 279 -17.71 -5.76 -19.16
CA VAL A 279 -16.84 -5.46 -20.30
C VAL A 279 -15.45 -5.15 -19.76
N LEU A 280 -14.50 -6.03 -20.05
CA LEU A 280 -13.11 -5.79 -19.63
C LEU A 280 -12.48 -4.73 -20.54
N PRO A 281 -11.71 -3.77 -19.98
CA PRO A 281 -11.19 -2.61 -20.74
C PRO A 281 -10.10 -3.00 -21.74
N ARG A 282 -9.57 -4.20 -21.67
CA ARG A 282 -8.51 -4.70 -22.56
C ARG A 282 -8.78 -6.14 -22.97
N LYS A 283 -8.34 -6.47 -24.19
CA LYS A 283 -8.31 -7.87 -24.66
C LYS A 283 -7.25 -8.63 -23.84
N LEU A 284 -7.66 -9.75 -23.27
CA LEU A 284 -6.77 -10.61 -22.51
C LEU A 284 -5.83 -11.39 -23.44
N PRO A 285 -4.56 -11.57 -23.10
CA PRO A 285 -3.59 -12.36 -23.88
C PRO A 285 -3.76 -13.87 -23.69
N PHE A 286 -4.73 -14.30 -22.89
CA PHE A 286 -5.05 -15.69 -22.61
C PHE A 286 -6.54 -15.98 -22.80
N ASP A 287 -6.89 -17.25 -22.86
CA ASP A 287 -8.26 -17.75 -22.98
C ASP A 287 -8.69 -18.39 -21.65
N TRP A 288 -9.71 -17.82 -21.00
CA TRP A 288 -10.26 -18.34 -19.74
C TRP A 288 -10.62 -19.83 -19.82
N ALA A 289 -11.10 -20.30 -20.96
CA ALA A 289 -11.53 -21.70 -21.14
C ALA A 289 -10.35 -22.69 -21.06
N LYS A 290 -9.12 -22.23 -21.34
CA LYS A 290 -7.92 -23.06 -21.36
C LYS A 290 -7.20 -23.09 -20.02
N LEU A 291 -7.48 -22.15 -19.12
CA LEU A 291 -6.83 -22.10 -17.80
C LEU A 291 -7.26 -23.28 -16.94
N LYS A 292 -6.29 -23.95 -16.35
CA LYS A 292 -6.51 -25.06 -15.41
C LYS A 292 -6.59 -24.56 -13.98
N ARG A 293 -5.85 -23.50 -13.64
CA ARG A 293 -5.73 -22.94 -12.30
C ARG A 293 -5.55 -21.42 -12.36
N LEU A 294 -5.99 -20.77 -11.31
CA LEU A 294 -5.68 -19.38 -11.01
C LEU A 294 -4.85 -19.34 -9.72
N SER A 295 -3.65 -18.76 -9.76
CA SER A 295 -2.84 -18.50 -8.58
C SER A 295 -2.97 -17.04 -8.20
N ILE A 296 -3.38 -16.74 -6.96
CA ILE A 296 -3.51 -15.38 -6.44
C ILE A 296 -2.42 -15.15 -5.39
N SER A 297 -1.72 -14.02 -5.46
CA SER A 297 -0.71 -13.65 -4.47
C SER A 297 -0.83 -12.17 -4.10
N ALA A 298 -0.84 -11.89 -2.80
CA ALA A 298 -0.97 -10.55 -2.24
C ALA A 298 -0.55 -10.54 -0.75
N CYS A 299 -0.53 -9.34 -0.15
CA CYS A 299 -0.26 -9.13 1.29
C CYS A 299 -1.40 -8.39 1.96
N GLY A 300 -1.62 -8.64 3.27
CA GLY A 300 -2.53 -7.88 4.13
C GLY A 300 -3.96 -7.79 3.59
N THR A 301 -4.52 -6.59 3.59
CA THR A 301 -5.88 -6.30 3.09
C THR A 301 -6.11 -6.78 1.65
N ALA A 302 -5.11 -6.65 0.77
CA ALA A 302 -5.19 -7.14 -0.61
C ALA A 302 -5.26 -8.68 -0.67
N PHE A 303 -4.60 -9.39 0.24
CA PHE A 303 -4.73 -10.84 0.37
C PHE A 303 -6.17 -11.23 0.76
N TYR A 304 -6.83 -10.47 1.66
CA TYR A 304 -8.21 -10.75 2.02
C TYR A 304 -9.19 -10.46 0.87
N ALA A 305 -8.91 -9.46 0.03
CA ALA A 305 -9.65 -9.28 -1.21
C ALA A 305 -9.50 -10.50 -2.15
N GLY A 306 -8.30 -11.05 -2.24
CA GLY A 306 -8.02 -12.29 -2.98
C GLY A 306 -8.76 -13.51 -2.40
N LEU A 307 -8.87 -13.61 -1.07
CA LEU A 307 -9.66 -14.67 -0.43
C LEU A 307 -11.14 -14.60 -0.79
N VAL A 308 -11.72 -13.40 -0.86
CA VAL A 308 -13.10 -13.23 -1.35
C VAL A 308 -13.20 -13.64 -2.82
N ALA A 309 -12.25 -13.19 -3.65
CA ALA A 309 -12.21 -13.52 -5.07
C ALA A 309 -12.13 -15.02 -5.33
N LYS A 310 -11.39 -15.78 -4.51
CA LYS A 310 -11.34 -17.25 -4.58
C LYS A 310 -12.76 -17.84 -4.57
N TYR A 311 -13.63 -17.43 -3.64
CA TYR A 311 -15.02 -17.92 -3.59
C TYR A 311 -15.79 -17.57 -4.88
N TRP A 312 -15.57 -16.38 -5.44
CA TRP A 312 -16.25 -15.95 -6.67
C TRP A 312 -15.78 -16.73 -7.90
N PHE A 313 -14.46 -16.85 -8.12
CA PHE A 313 -13.92 -17.60 -9.26
C PHE A 313 -14.31 -19.09 -9.21
N GLU A 314 -14.20 -19.72 -8.05
CA GLU A 314 -14.59 -21.13 -7.87
C GLU A 314 -16.11 -21.33 -8.09
N ARG A 315 -16.94 -20.38 -7.62
CA ARG A 315 -18.38 -20.45 -7.77
C ARG A 315 -18.84 -20.16 -9.20
N PHE A 316 -18.37 -19.08 -9.82
CA PHE A 316 -18.88 -18.58 -11.08
C PHE A 316 -18.17 -19.20 -12.27
N ALA A 317 -16.85 -19.34 -12.22
CA ALA A 317 -16.04 -19.83 -13.33
C ALA A 317 -15.67 -21.32 -13.23
N LYS A 318 -15.96 -21.97 -12.09
CA LYS A 318 -15.50 -23.35 -11.79
C LYS A 318 -13.99 -23.49 -12.05
N LEU A 319 -13.24 -22.45 -11.76
CA LEU A 319 -11.79 -22.40 -11.91
C LEU A 319 -11.15 -22.63 -10.54
N PRO A 320 -10.34 -23.69 -10.38
CA PRO A 320 -9.59 -23.90 -9.14
C PRO A 320 -8.69 -22.70 -8.83
N VAL A 321 -8.76 -22.21 -7.61
CA VAL A 321 -7.98 -21.06 -7.16
C VAL A 321 -7.08 -21.44 -6.00
N GLU A 322 -5.78 -21.25 -6.17
CA GLU A 322 -4.80 -21.25 -5.10
C GLU A 322 -4.49 -19.81 -4.72
N ILE A 323 -4.54 -19.49 -3.44
CA ILE A 323 -4.18 -18.17 -2.93
C ILE A 323 -3.16 -18.30 -1.82
N ASP A 324 -2.14 -17.45 -1.85
CA ASP A 324 -1.06 -17.47 -0.88
C ASP A 324 -0.62 -16.06 -0.50
N ILE A 325 -0.08 -15.94 0.72
CA ILE A 325 0.56 -14.71 1.17
C ILE A 325 1.87 -14.53 0.39
N ALA A 326 2.08 -13.36 -0.18
CA ALA A 326 3.20 -13.14 -1.10
C ALA A 326 4.58 -13.37 -0.45
N SER A 327 4.76 -13.02 0.83
CA SER A 327 5.99 -13.27 1.57
C SER A 327 6.33 -14.75 1.70
N GLU A 328 5.33 -15.64 1.74
CA GLU A 328 5.53 -17.08 1.81
C GLU A 328 5.65 -17.71 0.41
N PHE A 329 4.81 -17.25 -0.53
CA PHE A 329 4.77 -17.78 -1.88
C PHE A 329 6.12 -17.69 -2.60
N ARG A 330 6.84 -16.59 -2.42
CA ARG A 330 8.12 -16.34 -3.10
C ARG A 330 9.22 -17.33 -2.70
N TYR A 331 9.15 -17.94 -1.53
CA TYR A 331 10.20 -18.81 -1.00
C TYR A 331 9.86 -20.30 -0.99
N ARG A 332 8.59 -20.67 -1.07
CA ARG A 332 8.20 -22.07 -0.96
C ARG A 332 8.35 -22.89 -2.26
N GLY A 333 8.75 -22.26 -3.38
CA GLY A 333 8.92 -22.97 -4.65
C GLY A 333 7.61 -23.55 -5.16
N ALA A 334 6.53 -22.78 -5.17
CA ALA A 334 5.20 -23.22 -5.60
C ALA A 334 5.23 -23.82 -7.01
N PRO A 335 4.63 -25.00 -7.25
CA PRO A 335 4.58 -25.61 -8.58
C PRO A 335 3.60 -24.85 -9.46
N LEU A 336 4.13 -24.07 -10.40
CA LEU A 336 3.35 -23.32 -11.40
C LEU A 336 3.45 -23.99 -12.77
N GLU A 337 2.30 -24.20 -13.44
CA GLU A 337 2.26 -24.73 -14.80
C GLU A 337 2.30 -23.59 -15.83
N ALA A 338 3.17 -23.70 -16.83
CA ALA A 338 3.26 -22.71 -17.90
C ALA A 338 1.91 -22.53 -18.62
N GLY A 339 1.51 -21.29 -18.87
CA GLY A 339 0.26 -20.94 -19.55
C GLY A 339 -0.97 -20.82 -18.64
N ASP A 340 -0.86 -21.13 -17.34
CA ASP A 340 -1.88 -20.77 -16.35
C ASP A 340 -1.79 -19.28 -15.95
N LEU A 341 -2.70 -18.80 -15.13
CA LEU A 341 -2.84 -17.40 -14.76
C LEU A 341 -2.38 -17.15 -13.33
N ALA A 342 -1.51 -16.17 -13.15
CA ALA A 342 -1.17 -15.58 -11.85
C ALA A 342 -1.79 -14.18 -11.74
N LEU A 343 -2.50 -13.94 -10.63
CA LEU A 343 -3.18 -12.68 -10.32
C LEU A 343 -2.54 -12.04 -9.10
N PHE A 344 -2.11 -10.80 -9.25
CA PHE A 344 -1.46 -10.00 -8.20
C PHE A 344 -2.34 -8.83 -7.82
N ILE A 345 -2.53 -8.62 -6.51
CA ILE A 345 -3.39 -7.56 -5.98
C ILE A 345 -2.54 -6.65 -5.11
N SER A 346 -2.49 -5.36 -5.43
CA SER A 346 -1.73 -4.37 -4.66
C SER A 346 -2.33 -2.98 -4.82
N GLN A 347 -2.53 -2.26 -3.72
CA GLN A 347 -2.98 -0.86 -3.79
C GLN A 347 -1.89 0.01 -4.43
N SER A 348 -0.67 -0.02 -3.91
CA SER A 348 0.45 0.80 -4.40
C SER A 348 1.09 0.29 -5.69
N GLY A 349 0.99 -1.04 -5.93
CA GLY A 349 1.72 -1.71 -7.00
C GLY A 349 3.25 -1.72 -6.81
N GLU A 350 3.72 -1.49 -5.57
CA GLU A 350 5.14 -1.44 -5.21
C GLU A 350 5.47 -2.35 -4.02
N THR A 351 4.55 -3.23 -3.60
CA THR A 351 4.78 -4.17 -2.49
C THR A 351 5.87 -5.17 -2.88
N ALA A 352 6.97 -5.18 -2.14
CA ALA A 352 8.18 -5.94 -2.48
C ALA A 352 7.91 -7.45 -2.67
N ASP A 353 7.24 -8.07 -1.70
CA ASP A 353 6.91 -9.49 -1.77
C ASP A 353 5.99 -9.82 -2.94
N THR A 354 4.96 -8.99 -3.19
CA THR A 354 4.03 -9.17 -4.32
C THR A 354 4.75 -9.03 -5.65
N LEU A 355 5.68 -8.09 -5.78
CA LEU A 355 6.51 -7.91 -6.98
C LEU A 355 7.44 -9.12 -7.19
N ALA A 356 8.05 -9.63 -6.12
CA ALA A 356 8.93 -10.79 -6.21
C ALA A 356 8.15 -12.04 -6.66
N THR A 357 6.93 -12.25 -6.14
CA THR A 357 6.09 -13.38 -6.57
C THR A 357 5.59 -13.23 -8.02
N LEU A 358 5.34 -12.00 -8.48
CA LEU A 358 5.05 -11.72 -9.88
C LEU A 358 6.21 -12.16 -10.78
N ARG A 359 7.43 -11.77 -10.44
CA ARG A 359 8.65 -12.14 -11.19
C ARG A 359 8.85 -13.65 -11.20
N TYR A 360 8.66 -14.32 -10.06
CA TYR A 360 8.68 -15.78 -9.97
C TYR A 360 7.64 -16.44 -10.89
N ALA A 361 6.40 -15.94 -10.92
CA ALA A 361 5.36 -16.44 -11.81
C ALA A 361 5.71 -16.23 -13.29
N ARG A 362 6.32 -15.09 -13.63
CA ARG A 362 6.79 -14.80 -14.99
C ARG A 362 7.90 -15.75 -15.45
N GLU A 363 8.89 -16.05 -14.58
CA GLU A 363 9.95 -17.01 -14.84
C GLU A 363 9.36 -18.41 -15.13
N ASN A 364 8.25 -18.76 -14.47
CA ASN A 364 7.49 -19.98 -14.70
C ASN A 364 6.48 -19.90 -15.87
N LYS A 365 6.58 -18.86 -16.71
CA LYS A 365 5.78 -18.67 -17.94
C LYS A 365 4.26 -18.64 -17.69
N GLN A 366 3.85 -18.07 -16.55
CA GLN A 366 2.46 -17.76 -16.27
C GLN A 366 2.01 -16.51 -17.06
N HIS A 367 0.73 -16.41 -17.36
CA HIS A 367 0.11 -15.15 -17.72
C HIS A 367 0.01 -14.28 -16.46
N ILE A 368 0.38 -13.00 -16.56
CA ILE A 368 0.43 -12.08 -15.42
C ILE A 368 -0.68 -11.06 -15.51
N LEU A 369 -1.62 -11.12 -14.59
CA LEU A 369 -2.69 -10.14 -14.44
C LEU A 369 -2.54 -9.45 -13.07
N SER A 370 -2.71 -8.13 -13.02
CA SER A 370 -2.68 -7.40 -11.76
C SER A 370 -3.93 -6.52 -11.57
N VAL A 371 -4.38 -6.43 -10.31
CA VAL A 371 -5.38 -5.46 -9.84
C VAL A 371 -4.65 -4.44 -9.00
N VAL A 372 -4.48 -3.22 -9.52
CA VAL A 372 -3.70 -2.16 -8.87
C VAL A 372 -4.41 -0.80 -8.96
N ASN A 373 -4.13 0.05 -7.95
CA ASN A 373 -4.69 1.41 -7.93
C ASN A 373 -3.76 2.45 -8.59
N VAL A 374 -2.45 2.13 -8.73
CA VAL A 374 -1.47 3.01 -9.36
C VAL A 374 -1.02 2.41 -10.70
N PRO A 375 -1.58 2.86 -11.83
CA PRO A 375 -1.33 2.25 -13.15
C PRO A 375 0.11 2.39 -13.67
N THR A 376 0.88 3.31 -13.06
CA THR A 376 2.28 3.57 -13.40
C THR A 376 3.28 2.85 -12.49
N SER A 377 2.78 2.04 -11.57
CA SER A 377 3.60 1.28 -10.61
C SER A 377 4.41 0.16 -11.28
N THR A 378 5.39 -0.36 -10.55
CA THR A 378 6.26 -1.43 -11.05
C THR A 378 5.47 -2.71 -11.35
N ILE A 379 4.56 -3.14 -10.45
CA ILE A 379 3.67 -4.29 -10.70
C ILE A 379 2.83 -4.07 -11.96
N ALA A 380 2.29 -2.85 -12.16
CA ALA A 380 1.51 -2.53 -13.35
C ALA A 380 2.34 -2.64 -14.64
N ARG A 381 3.56 -2.09 -14.64
CA ARG A 381 4.45 -2.13 -15.81
C ARG A 381 4.96 -3.53 -16.13
N GLU A 382 5.13 -4.36 -15.12
CA GLU A 382 5.58 -5.74 -15.28
C GLU A 382 4.41 -6.73 -15.47
N SER A 383 3.16 -6.32 -15.59
CA SER A 383 2.01 -7.19 -15.85
C SER A 383 1.64 -7.24 -17.33
N ASP A 384 1.19 -8.41 -17.81
CA ASP A 384 0.66 -8.54 -19.18
C ASP A 384 -0.68 -7.79 -19.32
N VAL A 385 -1.48 -7.80 -18.24
CA VAL A 385 -2.75 -7.06 -18.15
C VAL A 385 -2.90 -6.41 -16.80
N VAL A 386 -3.30 -5.15 -16.81
CA VAL A 386 -3.60 -4.37 -15.62
C VAL A 386 -5.11 -4.12 -15.55
N MET A 387 -5.69 -4.43 -14.41
CA MET A 387 -7.07 -4.11 -14.04
C MET A 387 -7.02 -2.98 -13.01
N PRO A 388 -7.16 -1.70 -13.42
CA PRO A 388 -7.06 -0.58 -12.50
C PRO A 388 -8.27 -0.54 -11.56
N THR A 389 -8.03 -0.23 -10.29
CA THR A 389 -9.06 0.29 -9.40
C THR A 389 -9.07 1.82 -9.52
N LEU A 390 -10.24 2.43 -9.49
CA LEU A 390 -10.35 3.89 -9.60
C LEU A 390 -10.60 4.54 -8.23
N ALA A 391 -9.89 4.05 -7.21
CA ALA A 391 -10.04 4.53 -5.84
C ALA A 391 -9.44 5.93 -5.60
N GLY A 392 -8.65 6.45 -6.55
CA GLY A 392 -7.87 7.66 -6.33
C GLY A 392 -6.76 7.47 -5.27
N PRO A 393 -6.10 8.53 -4.82
CA PRO A 393 -5.11 8.46 -3.77
C PRO A 393 -5.72 8.00 -2.44
N GLU A 394 -5.07 7.05 -1.77
CA GLU A 394 -5.41 6.58 -0.43
C GLU A 394 -4.22 6.85 0.49
N ILE A 395 -4.41 7.73 1.47
CA ILE A 395 -3.36 8.32 2.32
C ILE A 395 -3.30 7.66 3.69
N GLY A 396 -4.47 7.37 4.30
CA GLY A 396 -4.54 6.62 5.55
C GLY A 396 -3.76 5.32 5.44
N VAL A 397 -2.91 5.01 6.45
CA VAL A 397 -2.06 3.80 6.40
C VAL A 397 -2.91 2.55 6.32
N ALA A 398 -3.95 2.43 7.14
CA ALA A 398 -4.91 1.35 7.05
C ALA A 398 -5.78 1.49 5.79
N SER A 399 -5.75 0.47 4.93
CA SER A 399 -6.48 0.50 3.65
C SER A 399 -7.99 0.36 3.85
N THR A 400 -8.78 1.16 3.13
CA THR A 400 -10.26 1.17 3.19
C THR A 400 -10.88 1.13 1.80
N LYS A 401 -10.90 2.26 1.08
CA LYS A 401 -11.53 2.38 -0.24
C LYS A 401 -10.79 1.55 -1.31
N ALA A 402 -9.48 1.38 -1.19
CA ALA A 402 -8.74 0.52 -2.12
C ALA A 402 -9.20 -0.94 -2.02
N PHE A 403 -9.51 -1.44 -0.82
CA PHE A 403 -10.05 -2.79 -0.61
C PHE A 403 -11.37 -3.01 -1.33
N THR A 404 -12.34 -2.11 -1.15
CA THR A 404 -13.66 -2.25 -1.77
C THR A 404 -13.61 -2.06 -3.29
N CYS A 405 -12.71 -1.21 -3.80
CA CYS A 405 -12.45 -1.11 -5.23
C CYS A 405 -11.75 -2.37 -5.80
N GLN A 406 -10.83 -3.00 -5.04
CA GLN A 406 -10.25 -4.30 -5.42
C GLN A 406 -11.33 -5.38 -5.48
N LEU A 407 -12.20 -5.47 -4.49
CA LEU A 407 -13.34 -6.39 -4.52
C LEU A 407 -14.24 -6.16 -5.76
N SER A 408 -14.50 -4.90 -6.11
CA SER A 408 -15.31 -4.53 -7.29
C SER A 408 -14.70 -5.05 -8.59
N ALA A 409 -13.40 -4.78 -8.80
CA ALA A 409 -12.69 -5.27 -10.00
C ALA A 409 -12.62 -6.80 -10.05
N LEU A 410 -12.36 -7.44 -8.90
CA LEU A 410 -12.29 -8.90 -8.77
C LEU A 410 -13.64 -9.58 -9.01
N ALA A 411 -14.76 -8.99 -8.56
CA ALA A 411 -16.10 -9.48 -8.85
C ALA A 411 -16.39 -9.45 -10.36
N CYS A 412 -16.08 -8.34 -11.02
CA CYS A 412 -16.22 -8.21 -12.46
C CYS A 412 -15.35 -9.24 -13.22
N LEU A 413 -14.09 -9.44 -12.79
CA LEU A 413 -13.21 -10.46 -13.38
C LEU A 413 -13.78 -11.88 -13.23
N ALA A 414 -14.31 -12.23 -12.05
CA ALA A 414 -14.88 -13.55 -11.81
C ALA A 414 -16.14 -13.81 -12.63
N ILE A 415 -16.99 -12.78 -12.83
CA ILE A 415 -18.16 -12.83 -13.69
C ILE A 415 -17.74 -13.05 -15.16
N ALA A 416 -16.79 -12.24 -15.65
CA ALA A 416 -16.27 -12.37 -17.01
C ALA A 416 -15.65 -13.76 -17.27
N ALA A 417 -14.89 -14.28 -16.30
CA ALA A 417 -14.35 -15.64 -16.35
C ALA A 417 -15.46 -16.70 -16.41
N GLY A 418 -16.51 -16.55 -15.60
CA GLY A 418 -17.67 -17.46 -15.60
C GLY A 418 -18.38 -17.52 -16.94
N ARG A 419 -18.61 -16.36 -17.57
CA ARG A 419 -19.16 -16.24 -18.92
C ARG A 419 -18.26 -16.88 -19.97
N ALA A 420 -16.99 -16.52 -19.97
CA ALA A 420 -16.04 -17.01 -20.97
C ALA A 420 -15.81 -18.53 -20.89
N ARG A 421 -15.93 -19.11 -19.70
CA ARG A 421 -15.82 -20.56 -19.49
C ARG A 421 -17.14 -21.31 -19.71
N GLY A 422 -18.25 -20.62 -20.04
CA GLY A 422 -19.56 -21.24 -20.28
C GLY A 422 -20.26 -21.76 -19.01
N HIS A 423 -19.85 -21.34 -17.85
CA HIS A 423 -20.44 -21.75 -16.56
C HIS A 423 -21.46 -20.74 -15.98
N MET A 424 -21.72 -19.68 -16.73
CA MET A 424 -22.66 -18.61 -16.34
C MET A 424 -23.55 -18.27 -17.56
N SER A 425 -24.86 -18.25 -17.37
CA SER A 425 -25.79 -17.78 -18.38
C SER A 425 -25.77 -16.25 -18.49
N GLU A 426 -26.34 -15.72 -19.58
CA GLU A 426 -26.50 -14.27 -19.73
C GLU A 426 -27.42 -13.69 -18.63
N ALA A 427 -28.49 -14.39 -18.31
CA ALA A 427 -29.40 -13.97 -17.24
C ALA A 427 -28.74 -13.96 -15.86
N ASP A 428 -27.84 -14.91 -15.56
CA ASP A 428 -27.08 -14.91 -14.31
C ASP A 428 -26.11 -13.73 -14.26
N GLU A 429 -25.42 -13.43 -15.38
CA GLU A 429 -24.56 -12.25 -15.48
C GLU A 429 -25.34 -10.97 -15.23
N GLN A 430 -26.49 -10.78 -15.91
CA GLN A 430 -27.35 -9.61 -15.73
C GLN A 430 -27.79 -9.44 -14.27
N ASN A 431 -28.19 -10.52 -13.60
CA ASN A 431 -28.59 -10.48 -12.20
C ASN A 431 -27.43 -10.06 -11.28
N LEU A 432 -26.22 -10.56 -11.53
CA LEU A 432 -25.03 -10.18 -10.77
C LEU A 432 -24.61 -8.73 -11.03
N VAL A 433 -24.68 -8.28 -12.28
CA VAL A 433 -24.38 -6.91 -12.67
C VAL A 433 -25.37 -5.93 -12.04
N ARG A 434 -26.66 -6.21 -12.03
CA ARG A 434 -27.67 -5.40 -11.31
C ARG A 434 -27.33 -5.30 -9.81
N ALA A 435 -26.96 -6.41 -9.19
CA ALA A 435 -26.54 -6.41 -7.79
C ALA A 435 -25.29 -5.53 -7.55
N LEU A 436 -24.30 -5.56 -8.48
CA LEU A 436 -23.12 -4.70 -8.40
C LEU A 436 -23.45 -3.21 -8.58
N ILE A 437 -24.36 -2.87 -9.51
CA ILE A 437 -24.80 -1.48 -9.74
C ILE A 437 -25.44 -0.87 -8.47
N GLU A 438 -26.09 -1.68 -7.65
CA GLU A 438 -26.70 -1.23 -6.39
C GLU A 438 -25.71 -0.99 -5.25
N VAL A 439 -24.47 -1.50 -5.34
CA VAL A 439 -23.48 -1.44 -4.26
C VAL A 439 -23.22 -0.02 -3.74
N PRO A 440 -23.02 1.03 -4.57
CA PRO A 440 -22.81 2.38 -4.07
C PRO A 440 -23.95 2.87 -3.18
N ARG A 441 -25.19 2.64 -3.56
CA ARG A 441 -26.38 2.98 -2.77
C ARG A 441 -26.42 2.20 -1.44
N LEU A 442 -26.10 0.92 -1.48
CA LEU A 442 -26.07 0.07 -0.29
C LEU A 442 -24.96 0.48 0.68
N MET A 443 -23.79 0.87 0.16
CA MET A 443 -22.70 1.42 0.98
C MET A 443 -23.10 2.76 1.64
N ALA A 444 -23.74 3.66 0.89
CA ALA A 444 -24.24 4.92 1.45
C ALA A 444 -25.25 4.67 2.58
N ALA A 445 -26.12 3.66 2.43
CA ALA A 445 -27.02 3.25 3.50
C ALA A 445 -26.29 2.62 4.71
N ALA A 446 -25.23 1.84 4.47
CA ALA A 446 -24.41 1.27 5.55
C ALA A 446 -23.70 2.38 6.37
N LEU A 447 -23.26 3.46 5.73
CA LEU A 447 -22.65 4.62 6.40
C LEU A 447 -23.61 5.30 7.38
N THR A 448 -24.93 5.19 7.19
CA THR A 448 -25.91 5.76 8.14
C THR A 448 -25.90 5.09 9.52
N LEU A 449 -25.25 3.93 9.65
CA LEU A 449 -25.04 3.25 10.94
C LEU A 449 -23.90 3.88 11.77
N GLU A 450 -23.16 4.84 11.23
CA GLU A 450 -22.00 5.44 11.90
C GLU A 450 -22.28 5.95 13.32
N PRO A 451 -23.38 6.69 13.61
CA PRO A 451 -23.65 7.14 14.98
C PRO A 451 -23.88 5.98 15.97
N GLN A 452 -24.48 4.87 15.53
CA GLN A 452 -24.65 3.66 16.33
C GLN A 452 -23.31 3.00 16.60
N ILE A 453 -22.46 2.91 15.58
CA ILE A 453 -21.11 2.33 15.65
C ILE A 453 -20.20 3.18 16.55
N GLU A 454 -20.27 4.51 16.45
CA GLU A 454 -19.51 5.42 17.32
C GLU A 454 -19.84 5.18 18.81
N LYS A 455 -21.11 5.02 19.13
CA LYS A 455 -21.55 4.69 20.49
C LYS A 455 -21.05 3.30 20.95
N LEU A 456 -21.14 2.29 20.09
CA LEU A 456 -20.61 0.95 20.35
C LEU A 456 -19.10 0.98 20.60
N ALA A 457 -18.36 1.75 19.84
CA ALA A 457 -16.90 1.86 19.90
C ALA A 457 -16.39 2.37 21.27
N GLN A 458 -17.17 3.18 21.99
CA GLN A 458 -16.83 3.60 23.37
C GLN A 458 -16.73 2.41 24.35
N ASN A 459 -17.47 1.34 24.10
CA ASN A 459 -17.38 0.12 24.87
C ASN A 459 -16.22 -0.76 24.41
N LEU A 460 -16.04 -0.90 23.07
CA LEU A 460 -14.94 -1.66 22.49
C LEU A 460 -13.57 -1.08 22.85
N ALA A 461 -13.46 0.24 23.00
CA ALA A 461 -12.22 0.91 23.40
C ALA A 461 -11.68 0.46 24.77
N LYS A 462 -12.50 -0.21 25.57
CA LYS A 462 -12.12 -0.76 26.89
C LYS A 462 -11.69 -2.23 26.82
N ALA A 463 -11.90 -2.88 25.68
CA ALA A 463 -11.55 -4.28 25.48
C ALA A 463 -10.04 -4.42 25.29
N ARG A 464 -9.46 -5.51 25.79
CA ARG A 464 -8.10 -5.90 25.55
C ARG A 464 -7.97 -6.72 24.26
N ASP A 465 -8.92 -7.61 24.07
CA ASP A 465 -8.96 -8.58 22.99
C ASP A 465 -10.34 -8.55 22.33
N VAL A 466 -10.43 -8.82 21.03
CA VAL A 466 -11.70 -8.88 20.26
C VAL A 466 -11.62 -10.01 19.24
N LEU A 467 -12.64 -10.82 19.16
CA LEU A 467 -12.75 -11.85 18.11
C LEU A 467 -13.72 -11.42 17.02
N TYR A 468 -13.40 -11.79 15.78
CA TYR A 468 -14.27 -11.64 14.63
C TYR A 468 -14.62 -13.02 14.06
N LEU A 469 -15.89 -13.27 13.78
CA LEU A 469 -16.36 -14.53 13.21
C LEU A 469 -17.11 -14.29 11.90
N GLY A 470 -16.88 -15.18 10.93
CA GLY A 470 -17.62 -15.17 9.67
C GLY A 470 -17.59 -16.55 8.99
N ARG A 471 -18.49 -16.76 8.03
CA ARG A 471 -18.54 -17.96 7.18
C ARG A 471 -18.60 -17.58 5.70
N GLY A 472 -18.14 -18.46 4.83
CA GLY A 472 -18.11 -18.19 3.39
C GLY A 472 -17.34 -16.91 3.10
N THR A 473 -17.89 -16.02 2.28
CA THR A 473 -17.28 -14.72 1.95
C THR A 473 -17.22 -13.75 3.14
N SER A 474 -17.98 -13.98 4.22
CA SER A 474 -17.91 -13.20 5.46
C SER A 474 -16.69 -13.54 6.31
N PHE A 475 -16.04 -14.70 6.11
CA PHE A 475 -14.79 -15.04 6.81
C PHE A 475 -13.63 -14.09 6.45
N PRO A 476 -13.31 -13.84 5.15
CA PRO A 476 -12.34 -12.81 4.79
C PRO A 476 -12.68 -11.41 5.32
N ILE A 477 -13.95 -11.05 5.43
CA ILE A 477 -14.37 -9.76 6.01
C ILE A 477 -14.14 -9.72 7.53
N ALA A 478 -14.31 -10.84 8.22
CA ALA A 478 -13.95 -10.97 9.63
C ALA A 478 -12.43 -10.80 9.84
N LEU A 479 -11.61 -11.39 8.96
CA LEU A 479 -10.15 -11.20 8.96
C LEU A 479 -9.77 -9.73 8.72
N GLU A 480 -10.42 -9.08 7.76
CA GLU A 480 -10.19 -7.66 7.45
C GLU A 480 -10.60 -6.76 8.61
N GLY A 481 -11.75 -7.00 9.25
CA GLY A 481 -12.19 -6.26 10.43
C GLY A 481 -11.21 -6.38 11.60
N ALA A 482 -10.75 -7.59 11.87
CA ALA A 482 -9.73 -7.83 12.89
C ALA A 482 -8.40 -7.13 12.55
N LEU A 483 -7.97 -7.16 11.27
CA LEU A 483 -6.78 -6.44 10.82
C LEU A 483 -6.94 -4.93 11.04
N LYS A 484 -8.03 -4.32 10.58
CA LYS A 484 -8.27 -2.88 10.75
C LYS A 484 -8.27 -2.47 12.22
N LEU A 485 -8.94 -3.25 13.09
CA LEU A 485 -8.99 -2.94 14.51
C LEU A 485 -7.58 -2.96 15.14
N LYS A 486 -6.79 -4.01 14.91
CA LYS A 486 -5.43 -4.11 15.49
C LYS A 486 -4.46 -3.06 14.95
N GLU A 487 -4.56 -2.71 13.66
CA GLU A 487 -3.67 -1.73 13.02
C GLU A 487 -3.75 -0.35 13.67
N ILE A 488 -4.95 0.13 13.98
CA ILE A 488 -5.15 1.53 14.38
C ILE A 488 -5.53 1.72 15.85
N SER A 489 -6.10 0.69 16.52
CA SER A 489 -6.45 0.75 17.94
C SER A 489 -5.43 0.07 18.85
N TYR A 490 -4.59 -0.82 18.31
CA TYR A 490 -3.63 -1.69 19.02
C TYR A 490 -4.30 -2.73 19.93
N ILE A 491 -5.62 -2.88 19.87
CA ILE A 491 -6.34 -3.99 20.49
C ILE A 491 -5.95 -5.28 19.77
N HIS A 492 -5.66 -6.34 20.53
CA HIS A 492 -5.41 -7.65 19.92
C HIS A 492 -6.74 -8.19 19.34
N ALA A 493 -6.81 -8.29 18.01
CA ALA A 493 -8.01 -8.74 17.33
C ALA A 493 -7.68 -9.88 16.35
N GLU A 494 -8.50 -10.93 16.36
CA GLU A 494 -8.34 -12.09 15.48
C GLU A 494 -9.65 -12.44 14.79
N GLY A 495 -9.53 -12.85 13.51
CA GLY A 495 -10.66 -13.32 12.70
C GLY A 495 -10.61 -14.84 12.53
N TYR A 496 -11.76 -15.49 12.68
CA TYR A 496 -11.87 -16.94 12.49
C TYR A 496 -13.03 -17.30 11.57
N ALA A 497 -12.85 -18.39 10.81
CA ALA A 497 -14.00 -19.08 10.25
C ALA A 497 -14.86 -19.57 11.43
N ALA A 498 -16.13 -19.18 11.50
CA ALA A 498 -16.94 -19.40 12.69
C ALA A 498 -17.01 -20.88 13.13
N GLY A 499 -16.89 -21.83 12.20
CA GLY A 499 -16.81 -23.26 12.52
C GLY A 499 -15.54 -23.68 13.26
N GLU A 500 -14.43 -22.97 13.03
CA GLU A 500 -13.14 -23.24 13.67
C GLU A 500 -13.09 -22.82 15.14
N LEU A 501 -14.08 -22.04 15.59
CA LEU A 501 -14.18 -21.64 17.00
C LEU A 501 -14.07 -22.85 17.96
N LYS A 502 -14.69 -23.97 17.60
CA LYS A 502 -14.68 -25.22 18.40
C LYS A 502 -13.32 -25.90 18.51
N HIS A 503 -12.39 -25.57 17.61
CA HIS A 503 -11.09 -26.23 17.51
C HIS A 503 -9.96 -25.47 18.21
N GLY A 504 -10.31 -24.70 19.25
CA GLY A 504 -9.34 -23.98 20.09
C GLY A 504 -9.83 -22.61 20.54
N PRO A 505 -10.16 -21.68 19.63
CA PRO A 505 -10.46 -20.27 20.00
C PRO A 505 -11.61 -20.08 20.99
N ILE A 506 -12.53 -21.04 21.09
CA ILE A 506 -13.63 -21.03 22.07
C ILE A 506 -13.13 -20.98 23.53
N ALA A 507 -11.89 -21.41 23.78
CA ALA A 507 -11.27 -21.32 25.10
C ALA A 507 -11.00 -19.88 25.55
N LEU A 508 -11.01 -18.91 24.61
CA LEU A 508 -10.81 -17.49 24.90
C LEU A 508 -12.10 -16.76 25.29
N ILE A 509 -13.25 -17.42 25.13
CA ILE A 509 -14.56 -16.79 25.35
C ILE A 509 -14.86 -16.72 26.84
N ASP A 510 -15.06 -15.51 27.33
CA ASP A 510 -15.56 -15.18 28.68
C ASP A 510 -16.44 -13.93 28.65
N GLU A 511 -16.90 -13.47 29.82
CA GLU A 511 -17.78 -12.30 29.99
C GLU A 511 -17.10 -10.97 29.59
N THR A 512 -15.81 -10.94 29.39
CA THR A 512 -15.05 -9.74 29.01
C THR A 512 -14.76 -9.67 27.51
N MET A 513 -14.94 -10.79 26.78
CA MET A 513 -14.59 -10.92 25.37
C MET A 513 -15.70 -10.43 24.43
N PRO A 514 -15.54 -9.31 23.71
CA PRO A 514 -16.40 -8.95 22.60
C PRO A 514 -16.15 -9.87 21.41
N VAL A 515 -17.23 -10.33 20.79
CA VAL A 515 -17.20 -11.17 19.59
C VAL A 515 -18.06 -10.53 18.50
N ILE A 516 -17.42 -10.02 17.45
CA ILE A 516 -18.09 -9.42 16.31
C ILE A 516 -18.38 -10.52 15.29
N VAL A 517 -19.66 -10.74 15.02
CA VAL A 517 -20.12 -11.81 14.13
C VAL A 517 -20.71 -11.21 12.86
N ILE A 518 -20.10 -11.54 11.72
CA ILE A 518 -20.55 -11.12 10.39
C ILE A 518 -21.40 -12.22 9.80
N ALA A 519 -22.72 -12.03 9.85
CA ALA A 519 -23.71 -13.04 9.51
C ALA A 519 -24.85 -12.46 8.67
N PRO A 520 -24.64 -12.18 7.36
CA PRO A 520 -25.75 -11.90 6.46
C PRO A 520 -26.68 -13.11 6.41
N HIS A 521 -27.98 -12.87 6.20
CA HIS A 521 -28.95 -13.95 6.03
C HIS A 521 -28.76 -14.64 4.69
N ASP A 522 -27.86 -15.60 4.68
CA ASP A 522 -27.52 -16.43 3.52
C ASP A 522 -27.63 -17.93 3.85
N ARG A 523 -27.23 -18.79 2.92
CA ARG A 523 -27.28 -20.26 3.05
C ARG A 523 -26.52 -20.84 4.25
N VAL A 524 -25.62 -20.10 4.88
CA VAL A 524 -24.82 -20.52 6.04
C VAL A 524 -25.18 -19.78 7.32
N PHE A 525 -26.20 -18.91 7.27
CA PHE A 525 -26.66 -18.11 8.41
C PHE A 525 -26.97 -18.95 9.65
N GLU A 526 -27.82 -19.99 9.52
CA GLU A 526 -28.16 -20.87 10.64
C GLU A 526 -26.95 -21.52 11.30
N LYS A 527 -25.91 -21.85 10.49
CA LYS A 527 -24.66 -22.42 11.01
C LYS A 527 -23.84 -21.38 11.78
N THR A 528 -23.92 -20.12 11.37
CA THR A 528 -23.27 -19.01 12.08
C THR A 528 -24.01 -18.72 13.38
N VAL A 529 -25.35 -18.71 13.36
CA VAL A 529 -26.17 -18.56 14.58
C VAL A 529 -25.87 -19.67 15.61
N SER A 530 -25.70 -20.93 15.16
CA SER A 530 -25.29 -22.01 16.06
C SER A 530 -23.94 -21.73 16.75
N ASN A 531 -22.99 -21.13 16.05
CA ASN A 531 -21.73 -20.72 16.69
C ASN A 531 -21.91 -19.51 17.64
N MET A 532 -22.81 -18.58 17.32
CA MET A 532 -23.16 -17.51 18.25
C MET A 532 -23.77 -18.04 19.55
N GLN A 533 -24.63 -19.05 19.49
CA GLN A 533 -25.17 -19.71 20.68
C GLN A 533 -24.09 -20.32 21.57
N GLU A 534 -23.03 -20.88 20.97
CA GLU A 534 -21.89 -21.42 21.70
C GLU A 534 -21.05 -20.33 22.40
N VAL A 535 -20.91 -19.15 21.76
CA VAL A 535 -20.29 -17.96 22.36
C VAL A 535 -21.13 -17.44 23.52
N ALA A 536 -22.44 -17.25 23.31
CA ALA A 536 -23.38 -16.74 24.30
C ALA A 536 -23.44 -17.65 25.54
N ALA A 537 -23.46 -18.99 25.35
CA ALA A 537 -23.46 -19.97 26.44
C ALA A 537 -22.23 -19.87 27.37
N ARG A 538 -21.17 -19.16 26.96
CA ARG A 538 -19.94 -18.91 27.71
C ARG A 538 -19.78 -17.47 28.19
N GLY A 539 -20.85 -16.67 28.03
CA GLY A 539 -20.86 -15.27 28.46
C GLY A 539 -20.24 -14.27 27.48
N GLY A 540 -19.80 -14.72 26.30
CA GLY A 540 -19.18 -13.83 25.29
C GLY A 540 -20.16 -12.74 24.81
N LYS A 541 -19.68 -11.52 24.66
CA LYS A 541 -20.46 -10.34 24.28
C LYS A 541 -20.57 -10.22 22.78
N ILE A 542 -21.67 -10.64 22.20
CA ILE A 542 -21.87 -10.69 20.75
C ILE A 542 -22.26 -9.32 20.20
N ILE A 543 -21.59 -8.89 19.16
CA ILE A 543 -21.95 -7.77 18.29
C ILE A 543 -22.29 -8.38 16.94
N LEU A 544 -23.57 -8.32 16.56
CA LEU A 544 -24.06 -8.94 15.34
C LEU A 544 -24.12 -7.93 14.20
N VAL A 545 -23.43 -8.22 13.09
CA VAL A 545 -23.51 -7.47 11.84
C VAL A 545 -24.27 -8.33 10.83
N THR A 546 -25.50 -7.92 10.49
CA THR A 546 -26.44 -8.73 9.73
C THR A 546 -27.37 -7.84 8.88
N ASP A 547 -28.39 -8.41 8.27
CA ASP A 547 -29.51 -7.74 7.61
C ASP A 547 -30.81 -7.82 8.43
N PRO A 548 -31.94 -7.19 8.00
CA PRO A 548 -33.16 -7.19 8.75
C PRO A 548 -33.76 -8.57 8.98
N GLN A 549 -33.55 -9.52 8.06
CA GLN A 549 -34.02 -10.89 8.24
C GLN A 549 -33.15 -11.61 9.26
N GLY A 550 -31.84 -11.52 9.14
CA GLY A 550 -30.93 -12.10 10.13
C GLY A 550 -31.12 -11.54 11.55
N ALA A 551 -31.40 -10.22 11.67
CA ALA A 551 -31.70 -9.60 12.97
C ALA A 551 -32.98 -10.18 13.63
N ARG A 552 -33.98 -10.52 12.83
CA ARG A 552 -35.20 -11.15 13.36
C ARG A 552 -35.03 -12.63 13.71
N GLU A 553 -34.21 -13.33 12.94
CA GLU A 553 -34.03 -14.78 13.06
C GLU A 553 -32.86 -15.20 13.96
N ALA A 554 -31.99 -14.29 14.31
CA ALA A 554 -30.93 -14.54 15.29
C ALA A 554 -31.55 -14.78 16.68
N THR A 555 -31.56 -16.02 17.13
CA THR A 555 -32.13 -16.46 18.42
C THR A 555 -31.16 -16.31 19.58
N VAL A 556 -30.24 -15.34 19.50
CA VAL A 556 -29.18 -15.10 20.49
C VAL A 556 -29.23 -13.65 20.93
N ASP A 557 -29.21 -13.41 22.24
CA ASP A 557 -29.05 -12.06 22.76
C ASP A 557 -27.70 -11.48 22.33
N SER A 558 -27.74 -10.34 21.66
CA SER A 558 -26.56 -9.57 21.26
C SER A 558 -26.43 -8.30 22.09
N LEU A 559 -25.20 -7.90 22.37
CA LEU A 559 -24.89 -6.60 22.97
C LEU A 559 -25.34 -5.46 22.06
N GLU A 560 -25.18 -5.64 20.77
CA GLU A 560 -25.55 -4.69 19.72
C GLU A 560 -25.84 -5.44 18.42
N THR A 561 -26.82 -4.96 17.63
CA THR A 561 -27.09 -5.48 16.28
C THR A 561 -27.01 -4.35 15.27
N LEU A 562 -26.07 -4.46 14.33
CA LEU A 562 -25.91 -3.56 13.20
C LEU A 562 -26.64 -4.16 12.00
N SER A 563 -27.80 -3.58 11.64
CA SER A 563 -28.66 -4.09 10.57
C SER A 563 -28.40 -3.32 9.27
N LEU A 564 -27.76 -3.97 8.30
CA LEU A 564 -27.53 -3.45 6.96
C LEU A 564 -28.73 -3.69 6.04
N PRO A 565 -28.87 -2.96 4.92
CA PRO A 565 -29.94 -3.23 3.94
C PRO A 565 -29.90 -4.66 3.40
N ASP A 566 -31.07 -5.17 2.96
CA ASP A 566 -31.14 -6.40 2.18
C ASP A 566 -30.35 -6.28 0.88
N MET A 567 -29.61 -7.32 0.53
CA MET A 567 -28.77 -7.35 -0.67
C MET A 567 -28.49 -8.76 -1.15
N ALA A 568 -28.11 -8.89 -2.40
CA ALA A 568 -27.65 -10.17 -2.94
C ALA A 568 -26.37 -10.64 -2.22
N SER A 569 -26.30 -11.92 -1.86
CA SER A 569 -25.15 -12.49 -1.10
C SER A 569 -23.79 -12.31 -1.79
N THR A 570 -23.77 -12.10 -3.10
CA THR A 570 -22.53 -11.86 -3.87
C THR A 570 -21.89 -10.52 -3.54
N VAL A 571 -22.68 -9.50 -3.21
CA VAL A 571 -22.17 -8.14 -2.94
C VAL A 571 -22.00 -7.85 -1.44
N THR A 572 -22.38 -8.79 -0.56
CA THR A 572 -22.20 -8.60 0.90
C THR A 572 -20.75 -8.26 1.28
N PRO A 573 -19.68 -8.85 0.70
CA PRO A 573 -18.31 -8.49 1.08
C PRO A 573 -17.98 -7.01 0.85
N LEU A 574 -18.53 -6.40 -0.20
CA LEU A 574 -18.30 -4.97 -0.49
C LEU A 574 -18.98 -4.08 0.57
N VAL A 575 -20.23 -4.38 0.92
CA VAL A 575 -21.03 -3.52 1.80
C VAL A 575 -20.69 -3.76 3.28
N TYR A 576 -20.46 -5.01 3.68
CA TYR A 576 -20.12 -5.38 5.06
C TYR A 576 -18.69 -4.95 5.46
N ALA A 577 -17.85 -4.53 4.50
CA ALA A 577 -16.59 -3.86 4.77
C ALA A 577 -16.78 -2.51 5.49
N ILE A 578 -17.89 -1.78 5.23
CA ILE A 578 -18.15 -0.47 5.83
C ILE A 578 -18.23 -0.53 7.36
N PRO A 579 -19.13 -1.32 7.97
CA PRO A 579 -19.24 -1.36 9.42
C PRO A 579 -17.97 -1.85 10.11
N VAL A 580 -17.21 -2.80 9.57
CA VAL A 580 -15.98 -3.25 10.21
C VAL A 580 -14.88 -2.19 10.18
N GLN A 581 -14.82 -1.38 9.13
CA GLN A 581 -13.90 -0.23 9.03
C GLN A 581 -14.31 0.88 10.00
N LEU A 582 -15.62 1.21 10.10
CA LEU A 582 -16.14 2.21 11.03
C LEU A 582 -15.93 1.79 12.49
N ILE A 583 -16.15 0.50 12.83
CA ILE A 583 -15.88 -0.04 14.17
C ILE A 583 -14.41 0.20 14.54
N ALA A 584 -13.47 -0.14 13.64
CA ALA A 584 -12.04 0.06 13.88
C ALA A 584 -11.72 1.55 14.04
N TYR A 585 -12.21 2.41 13.14
CA TYR A 585 -11.98 3.84 13.13
C TYR A 585 -12.46 4.51 14.43
N HIS A 586 -13.72 4.29 14.81
CA HIS A 586 -14.29 4.93 16.00
C HIS A 586 -13.69 4.38 17.29
N THR A 587 -13.33 3.08 17.34
CA THR A 587 -12.65 2.50 18.51
C THR A 587 -11.27 3.13 18.69
N ALA A 588 -10.49 3.28 17.62
CA ALA A 588 -9.19 3.95 17.65
C ALA A 588 -9.31 5.44 18.05
N THR A 589 -10.33 6.13 17.53
CA THR A 589 -10.61 7.52 17.88
C THR A 589 -11.01 7.67 19.36
N ALA A 590 -11.79 6.75 19.90
CA ALA A 590 -12.18 6.73 21.32
C ALA A 590 -11.00 6.47 22.26
N ILE A 591 -10.03 5.66 21.84
CA ILE A 591 -8.76 5.44 22.55
C ILE A 591 -7.84 6.67 22.43
N GLY A 592 -7.94 7.42 21.32
CA GLY A 592 -7.09 8.59 21.04
C GLY A 592 -5.80 8.25 20.31
N THR A 593 -5.75 7.11 19.60
CA THR A 593 -4.61 6.74 18.75
C THR A 593 -4.61 7.53 17.44
N ASP A 594 -3.46 7.60 16.77
CA ASP A 594 -3.35 8.19 15.43
C ASP A 594 -3.86 7.20 14.38
N VAL A 595 -5.03 7.46 13.81
CA VAL A 595 -5.68 6.55 12.84
C VAL A 595 -5.09 6.66 11.42
N ASP A 596 -4.53 7.83 11.06
CA ASP A 596 -3.93 8.02 9.74
C ASP A 596 -2.49 7.51 9.67
N GLN A 597 -1.76 7.62 10.79
CA GLN A 597 -0.34 7.24 10.93
C GLN A 597 -0.13 6.41 12.20
N PRO A 598 -0.67 5.19 12.26
CA PRO A 598 -0.52 4.33 13.43
C PRO A 598 0.95 3.89 13.61
N ARG A 599 1.36 3.73 14.88
CA ARG A 599 2.74 3.34 15.18
C ARG A 599 3.16 2.05 14.48
N ASN A 600 4.41 1.96 14.09
CA ASN A 600 5.05 0.76 13.52
C ASN A 600 4.42 0.26 12.21
N LEU A 601 3.65 1.07 11.50
CA LEU A 601 3.06 0.72 10.20
C LEU A 601 3.46 1.71 9.11
N ALA A 602 3.53 1.22 7.89
CA ALA A 602 3.73 2.02 6.68
C ALA A 602 2.65 1.69 5.66
N LYS A 603 2.22 2.68 4.86
CA LYS A 603 1.18 2.49 3.83
C LYS A 603 1.53 1.42 2.81
N SER A 604 2.80 1.25 2.49
CA SER A 604 3.26 0.23 1.54
C SER A 604 4.64 -0.27 1.95
N VAL A 605 4.83 -1.59 1.93
CA VAL A 605 6.09 -2.25 2.27
C VAL A 605 6.84 -2.53 0.97
N THR A 606 7.92 -1.76 0.72
CA THR A 606 8.76 -1.88 -0.49
C THR A 606 10.14 -2.45 -0.21
N VAL A 607 10.35 -2.91 0.99
CA VAL A 607 11.57 -3.58 1.45
C VAL A 607 11.19 -4.89 2.08
N GLU A 608 12.12 -5.81 2.09
CA GLU A 608 12.01 -7.11 2.74
C GLU A 608 12.59 -7.07 4.15
#